data_8a1aa590278d4e27d85788e5e92bb6a8
#
_entry.id   8a1aa590278d4e27d85788e5e92bb6a8
#
_cell.length_a   1.000
_cell.length_b   1.000
_cell.length_c   1.000
_cell.angle_alpha   90.00
_cell.angle_beta   90.00
_cell.angle_gamma   90.00
#
_symmetry.space_group_name_H-M   'P 1'
#
loop_
_entity.id
_entity.type
_entity.pdbx_description
1 polymer ?
#
loop_
_entity_poly.entity_id
_entity_poly.type
_entity_poly.pdbx_seq_one_letter_code
_entity_poly.pdbx_strand_id
1 'polypeptide(L)'
;KTMKNEHLENLVVGEEHWTKKGDVDLFMWNKFLPSDEVKNGTILFVHGSSMASQPTFDLEVKGRPFSSAMNYFAALGYDTWCVDMEGYGRSSKHRDITCDIANGADDLAAATAYIKQYSGCTGIHLYGISSGALRAAVFTEQYPERLGRLALDAFVWTGEGSPTLIERRKKLPEFSKSKRRPINYAFVQSIFNRDHPDCVEPKVIDAFAQAICSLDDSMPNGTYIDMCSRLPVVDPEKITVPTIILRGQYDGIASVTDLLKFFEKTNESSIIKTKILDALGGKKYWWSKLRSFVYEEKHVFHHCRSGGAVLGGWFFNRSSYPTVG
;
A
#
# COMPACT_ATOMS: atom_id res chain seq x y z
N LYS A 1 10.30 12.82 21.75
CA LYS A 1 10.22 11.61 20.88
C LYS A 1 10.46 11.93 19.38
N THR A 2 10.00 13.09 18.87
CA THR A 2 10.12 13.47 17.45
C THR A 2 11.58 13.68 17.02
N MET A 3 12.38 14.43 17.77
CA MET A 3 13.82 14.67 17.45
C MET A 3 14.68 13.40 17.47
N LYS A 4 14.33 12.39 18.27
CA LYS A 4 15.05 11.11 18.29
C LYS A 4 14.82 10.28 17.02
N ASN A 5 13.64 10.39 16.41
CA ASN A 5 13.31 9.70 15.18
C ASN A 5 13.95 10.36 13.94
N GLU A 6 14.05 11.71 13.89
CA GLU A 6 14.77 12.42 12.81
C GLU A 6 16.23 12.02 12.72
N HIS A 7 16.89 11.84 13.87
CA HIS A 7 18.26 11.36 13.90
C HIS A 7 18.38 9.91 13.36
N LEU A 8 17.42 9.04 13.66
CA LEU A 8 17.43 7.67 13.19
C LEU A 8 17.14 7.55 11.69
N GLU A 9 16.34 8.44 11.09
CA GLU A 9 16.12 8.44 9.65
C GLU A 9 17.40 8.69 8.85
N ASN A 10 18.32 9.48 9.38
CA ASN A 10 19.63 9.73 8.76
C ASN A 10 20.56 8.52 8.78
N LEU A 11 20.25 7.49 9.57
CA LEU A 11 21.02 6.26 9.66
C LEU A 11 20.43 5.13 8.79
N VAL A 12 19.26 5.38 8.18
CA VAL A 12 18.63 4.39 7.29
C VAL A 12 19.45 4.26 6.02
N VAL A 13 19.76 3.03 5.65
CA VAL A 13 20.44 2.71 4.39
C VAL A 13 19.47 2.10 3.39
N GLY A 14 19.79 2.22 2.10
CA GLY A 14 19.00 1.65 1.02
C GLY A 14 19.83 0.71 0.16
N GLU A 15 19.24 -0.40 -0.30
CA GLU A 15 19.87 -1.40 -1.16
C GLU A 15 18.97 -1.79 -2.32
N GLU A 16 19.58 -1.98 -3.50
CA GLU A 16 18.90 -2.47 -4.69
C GLU A 16 18.96 -3.99 -4.75
N HIS A 17 17.82 -4.59 -5.06
CA HIS A 17 17.70 -6.03 -5.23
C HIS A 17 16.95 -6.37 -6.51
N TRP A 18 17.13 -7.58 -6.98
CA TRP A 18 16.46 -8.11 -8.16
C TRP A 18 16.00 -9.53 -7.90
N THR A 19 14.79 -9.85 -8.34
CA THR A 19 14.28 -11.22 -8.38
C THR A 19 13.69 -11.53 -9.74
N LYS A 20 13.39 -12.81 -9.99
CA LYS A 20 12.84 -13.26 -11.27
C LYS A 20 11.47 -13.91 -11.09
N LYS A 21 10.57 -13.60 -12.01
CA LYS A 21 9.35 -14.33 -12.28
C LYS A 21 9.45 -14.92 -13.70
N GLY A 22 9.97 -16.15 -13.82
CA GLY A 22 10.33 -16.72 -15.11
C GLY A 22 11.42 -15.89 -15.80
N ASP A 23 11.10 -15.33 -16.98
CA ASP A 23 11.95 -14.45 -17.78
C ASP A 23 11.82 -12.96 -17.42
N VAL A 24 10.96 -12.62 -16.47
CA VAL A 24 10.72 -11.24 -16.01
C VAL A 24 11.64 -10.92 -14.84
N ASP A 25 12.44 -9.86 -14.98
CA ASP A 25 13.22 -9.28 -13.90
C ASP A 25 12.36 -8.26 -13.13
N LEU A 26 12.28 -8.42 -11.82
CA LEU A 26 11.57 -7.52 -10.92
C LEU A 26 12.57 -6.75 -10.07
N PHE A 27 12.52 -5.43 -10.16
CA PHE A 27 13.31 -4.54 -9.32
C PHE A 27 12.68 -4.41 -7.94
N MET A 28 13.53 -4.47 -6.91
CA MET A 28 13.15 -4.30 -5.51
C MET A 28 14.07 -3.30 -4.83
N TRP A 29 13.51 -2.49 -3.96
CA TRP A 29 14.24 -1.54 -3.14
C TRP A 29 14.03 -1.87 -1.67
N ASN A 30 15.10 -1.95 -0.92
CA ASN A 30 15.08 -2.25 0.51
C ASN A 30 15.61 -1.05 1.32
N LYS A 31 14.97 -0.75 2.45
CA LYS A 31 15.49 0.22 3.42
C LYS A 31 15.39 -0.31 4.83
N PHE A 32 16.48 -0.14 5.58
CA PHE A 32 16.62 -0.66 6.94
C PHE A 32 17.61 0.16 7.77
N LEU A 33 17.57 0.01 9.09
CA LEU A 33 18.65 0.46 9.95
C LEU A 33 19.75 -0.60 9.99
N PRO A 34 21.03 -0.24 9.79
CA PRO A 34 22.15 -1.15 10.00
C PRO A 34 22.18 -1.62 11.46
N SER A 35 21.68 -2.78 11.74
CA SER A 35 21.71 -3.41 13.05
C SER A 35 21.63 -4.93 12.87
N ASP A 36 22.18 -5.68 13.80
CA ASP A 36 22.22 -7.14 13.74
C ASP A 36 20.84 -7.81 13.87
N GLU A 37 19.77 -7.03 14.16
CA GLU A 37 18.43 -7.55 14.37
C GLU A 37 17.35 -6.67 13.74
N VAL A 38 16.47 -7.26 12.91
CA VAL A 38 15.18 -6.68 12.53
C VAL A 38 14.22 -6.79 13.72
N LYS A 39 13.98 -5.67 14.41
CA LYS A 39 13.28 -5.66 15.71
C LYS A 39 11.76 -5.80 15.58
N ASN A 40 11.16 -5.34 14.49
CA ASN A 40 9.71 -5.16 14.38
C ASN A 40 9.05 -5.91 13.21
N GLY A 41 9.81 -6.61 12.39
CA GLY A 41 9.31 -7.40 11.25
C GLY A 41 9.60 -6.76 9.91
N THR A 42 9.13 -7.40 8.85
CA THR A 42 9.35 -7.02 7.45
C THR A 42 8.07 -6.47 6.84
N ILE A 43 8.16 -5.34 6.12
CA ILE A 43 7.04 -4.72 5.41
C ILE A 43 7.36 -4.68 3.91
N LEU A 44 6.43 -5.17 3.08
CA LEU A 44 6.48 -5.01 1.63
C LEU A 44 5.38 -4.04 1.16
N PHE A 45 5.77 -2.98 0.49
CA PHE A 45 4.90 -1.96 -0.09
C PHE A 45 4.59 -2.25 -1.55
N VAL A 46 3.31 -2.16 -1.92
CA VAL A 46 2.76 -2.52 -3.23
C VAL A 46 2.08 -1.31 -3.87
N HIS A 47 2.65 -0.82 -4.98
CA HIS A 47 2.20 0.41 -5.65
C HIS A 47 0.91 0.23 -6.47
N GLY A 48 0.28 1.35 -6.80
CA GLY A 48 -0.94 1.43 -7.63
C GLY A 48 -0.68 1.42 -9.15
N SER A 49 -1.74 1.74 -9.91
CA SER A 49 -1.78 1.59 -11.38
C SER A 49 -0.96 2.61 -12.18
N SER A 50 -0.55 3.72 -11.58
CA SER A 50 -0.01 4.86 -12.33
C SER A 50 1.31 5.38 -11.75
N MET A 51 2.03 4.52 -11.05
CA MET A 51 3.23 4.89 -10.31
C MET A 51 4.15 3.69 -10.12
N ALA A 52 5.46 3.90 -10.15
CA ALA A 52 6.47 2.93 -9.72
C ALA A 52 6.59 2.93 -8.18
N SER A 53 7.20 1.90 -7.63
CA SER A 53 7.23 1.68 -6.17
C SER A 53 8.08 2.69 -5.40
N GLN A 54 9.33 2.87 -5.83
CA GLN A 54 10.27 3.73 -5.10
C GLN A 54 9.78 5.18 -5.00
N PRO A 55 9.33 5.85 -6.08
CA PRO A 55 8.73 7.19 -5.96
C PRO A 55 7.51 7.25 -5.05
N THR A 56 6.74 6.15 -4.96
CA THR A 56 5.54 6.10 -4.15
C THR A 56 5.85 5.99 -2.66
N PHE A 57 6.82 5.18 -2.28
CA PHE A 57 7.06 4.83 -0.89
C PHE A 57 8.36 5.36 -0.31
N ASP A 58 9.28 5.80 -1.16
CA ASP A 58 10.57 6.36 -0.77
C ASP A 58 10.85 7.72 -1.43
N LEU A 59 9.83 8.57 -1.54
CA LEU A 59 9.98 9.91 -2.08
C LEU A 59 10.68 10.82 -1.08
N GLU A 60 11.81 11.38 -1.47
CA GLU A 60 12.51 12.41 -0.71
C GLU A 60 12.15 13.81 -1.25
N VAL A 61 11.62 14.66 -0.39
CA VAL A 61 11.24 16.04 -0.73
C VAL A 61 12.09 17.01 0.06
N LYS A 62 12.88 17.82 -0.63
CA LYS A 62 13.78 18.79 0.01
C LYS A 62 13.04 19.71 0.99
N GLY A 63 13.53 19.78 2.22
CA GLY A 63 12.95 20.60 3.28
C GLY A 63 11.62 20.05 3.84
N ARG A 64 11.31 18.77 3.60
CA ARG A 64 10.18 18.07 4.20
C ARG A 64 10.63 16.76 4.84
N PRO A 65 10.87 16.74 6.15
CA PRO A 65 11.22 15.52 6.86
C PRO A 65 10.06 14.52 6.77
N PHE A 66 10.35 13.23 6.89
CA PHE A 66 9.39 12.13 6.86
C PHE A 66 8.54 12.05 5.59
N SER A 67 9.08 12.45 4.44
CA SER A 67 8.38 12.28 3.15
C SER A 67 8.43 10.83 2.65
N SER A 68 9.41 10.04 3.06
CA SER A 68 9.54 8.63 2.75
C SER A 68 8.85 7.75 3.82
N ALA A 69 7.91 6.92 3.37
CA ALA A 69 7.32 5.89 4.19
C ALA A 69 8.34 4.84 4.61
N MET A 70 9.20 4.44 3.69
CA MET A 70 10.22 3.42 3.94
C MET A 70 11.20 3.89 4.98
N ASN A 71 11.71 5.13 4.90
CA ASN A 71 12.56 5.72 5.94
C ASN A 71 11.88 5.75 7.31
N TYR A 72 10.61 6.17 7.34
CA TYR A 72 9.86 6.25 8.57
C TYR A 72 9.75 4.90 9.28
N PHE A 73 9.38 3.84 8.56
CA PHE A 73 9.26 2.50 9.15
C PHE A 73 10.63 1.86 9.41
N ALA A 74 11.63 2.08 8.57
CA ALA A 74 12.99 1.62 8.80
C ALA A 74 13.57 2.24 10.08
N ALA A 75 13.40 3.55 10.30
CA ALA A 75 13.81 4.22 11.54
C ALA A 75 13.08 3.68 12.79
N LEU A 76 11.94 3.02 12.62
CA LEU A 76 11.25 2.30 13.69
C LEU A 76 11.74 0.86 13.88
N GLY A 77 12.73 0.40 13.11
CA GLY A 77 13.31 -0.94 13.21
C GLY A 77 12.58 -2.00 12.38
N TYR A 78 11.82 -1.60 11.35
CA TYR A 78 11.31 -2.52 10.34
C TYR A 78 12.32 -2.70 9.21
N ASP A 79 12.34 -3.89 8.64
CA ASP A 79 12.94 -4.15 7.34
C ASP A 79 11.90 -3.81 6.25
N THR A 80 12.13 -2.74 5.47
CA THR A 80 11.12 -2.20 4.54
C THR A 80 11.52 -2.46 3.10
N TRP A 81 10.59 -2.99 2.33
CA TRP A 81 10.77 -3.34 0.93
C TRP A 81 9.69 -2.70 0.07
N CYS A 82 10.01 -2.39 -1.17
CA CYS A 82 9.03 -2.19 -2.22
C CYS A 82 9.47 -2.90 -3.50
N VAL A 83 8.53 -3.17 -4.40
CA VAL A 83 8.77 -3.87 -5.66
C VAL A 83 8.10 -3.11 -6.80
N ASP A 84 8.83 -2.85 -7.88
CA ASP A 84 8.23 -2.44 -9.15
C ASP A 84 7.57 -3.66 -9.77
N MET A 85 6.23 -3.61 -9.95
CA MET A 85 5.50 -4.64 -10.67
C MET A 85 5.98 -4.73 -12.12
N GLU A 86 5.84 -5.88 -12.76
CA GLU A 86 6.10 -6.00 -14.18
C GLU A 86 5.40 -4.91 -14.97
N GLY A 87 6.12 -4.29 -15.89
CA GLY A 87 5.62 -3.19 -16.72
C GLY A 87 5.80 -1.80 -16.11
N TYR A 88 6.34 -1.67 -14.90
CA TYR A 88 6.55 -0.41 -14.18
C TYR A 88 8.01 -0.20 -13.79
N GLY A 89 8.40 1.06 -13.65
CA GLY A 89 9.66 1.48 -13.08
C GLY A 89 10.86 0.84 -13.74
N ARG A 90 11.68 0.16 -12.95
CA ARG A 90 12.89 -0.53 -13.39
C ARG A 90 12.67 -2.02 -13.72
N SER A 91 11.50 -2.57 -13.40
CA SER A 91 11.15 -3.95 -13.76
C SER A 91 10.96 -4.14 -15.25
N SER A 92 11.04 -5.39 -15.71
CA SER A 92 10.89 -5.76 -17.13
C SER A 92 9.59 -5.24 -17.73
N LYS A 93 9.68 -4.75 -18.99
CA LYS A 93 8.55 -4.20 -19.76
C LYS A 93 8.43 -4.87 -21.16
N HIS A 94 9.12 -5.99 -21.35
CA HIS A 94 9.30 -6.59 -22.68
C HIS A 94 8.13 -7.44 -23.14
N ARG A 95 7.31 -7.97 -22.20
CA ARG A 95 6.18 -8.82 -22.57
C ARG A 95 5.00 -8.01 -23.12
N ASP A 96 4.39 -8.50 -24.21
CA ASP A 96 3.19 -7.87 -24.80
C ASP A 96 1.92 -8.27 -24.04
N ILE A 97 1.84 -7.86 -22.77
CA ILE A 97 0.70 -8.12 -21.87
C ILE A 97 0.21 -6.82 -21.23
N THR A 98 -0.97 -6.87 -20.63
CA THR A 98 -1.57 -5.69 -19.97
C THR A 98 -1.13 -5.53 -18.52
N CYS A 99 -0.44 -6.50 -17.90
CA CYS A 99 -0.04 -6.53 -16.49
C CYS A 99 -1.24 -6.24 -15.56
N ASP A 100 -2.18 -7.16 -15.53
CA ASP A 100 -3.43 -7.07 -14.76
C ASP A 100 -3.21 -7.34 -13.24
N ILE A 101 -4.28 -7.42 -12.48
CA ILE A 101 -4.20 -7.66 -11.02
C ILE A 101 -3.59 -9.03 -10.72
N ALA A 102 -3.98 -10.08 -11.45
CA ALA A 102 -3.47 -11.43 -11.25
C ALA A 102 -1.96 -11.52 -11.54
N ASN A 103 -1.49 -10.90 -12.64
CA ASN A 103 -0.07 -10.79 -12.94
C ASN A 103 0.72 -10.11 -11.81
N GLY A 104 0.13 -9.09 -11.17
CA GLY A 104 0.76 -8.43 -10.02
C GLY A 104 0.79 -9.31 -8.76
N ALA A 105 -0.18 -10.21 -8.56
CA ALA A 105 -0.12 -11.21 -7.49
C ALA A 105 1.02 -12.21 -7.72
N ASP A 106 1.29 -12.61 -8.98
CA ASP A 106 2.45 -13.45 -9.33
C ASP A 106 3.78 -12.72 -9.09
N ASP A 107 3.85 -11.39 -9.35
CA ASP A 107 5.02 -10.58 -9.01
C ASP A 107 5.28 -10.60 -7.50
N LEU A 108 4.22 -10.49 -6.68
CA LEU A 108 4.34 -10.58 -5.22
C LEU A 108 4.77 -11.96 -4.76
N ALA A 109 4.36 -13.03 -5.45
CA ALA A 109 4.80 -14.38 -5.14
C ALA A 109 6.33 -14.52 -5.33
N ALA A 110 6.90 -13.95 -6.39
CA ALA A 110 8.34 -13.92 -6.62
C ALA A 110 9.06 -13.02 -5.60
N ALA A 111 8.56 -11.81 -5.36
CA ALA A 111 9.16 -10.85 -4.44
C ALA A 111 9.18 -11.38 -2.99
N THR A 112 8.07 -11.94 -2.51
CA THR A 112 7.99 -12.48 -1.13
C THR A 112 8.86 -13.71 -0.94
N ALA A 113 9.01 -14.57 -1.95
CA ALA A 113 9.93 -15.70 -1.90
C ALA A 113 11.38 -15.23 -1.78
N TYR A 114 11.77 -14.22 -2.57
CA TYR A 114 13.10 -13.62 -2.50
C TYR A 114 13.37 -13.00 -1.12
N ILE A 115 12.45 -12.14 -0.62
CA ILE A 115 12.60 -11.49 0.69
C ILE A 115 12.77 -12.53 1.80
N LYS A 116 11.94 -13.59 1.78
CA LYS A 116 12.03 -14.67 2.77
C LYS A 116 13.38 -15.38 2.72
N GLN A 117 13.89 -15.64 1.53
CA GLN A 117 15.21 -16.28 1.34
C GLN A 117 16.33 -15.36 1.79
N TYR A 118 16.26 -14.07 1.48
CA TYR A 118 17.30 -13.08 1.79
C TYR A 118 17.36 -12.74 3.28
N SER A 119 16.21 -12.42 3.90
CA SER A 119 16.15 -11.92 5.28
C SER A 119 15.85 -13.00 6.33
N GLY A 120 15.41 -14.20 5.91
CA GLY A 120 14.99 -15.26 6.84
C GLY A 120 13.71 -14.96 7.60
N CYS A 121 12.93 -13.93 7.19
CA CYS A 121 11.72 -13.54 7.89
C CYS A 121 10.65 -14.64 7.88
N THR A 122 9.88 -14.75 8.96
CA THR A 122 8.83 -15.76 9.11
C THR A 122 7.48 -15.34 8.54
N GLY A 123 7.26 -14.03 8.39
CA GLY A 123 6.03 -13.46 7.82
C GLY A 123 6.25 -12.01 7.41
N ILE A 124 5.64 -11.62 6.29
CA ILE A 124 5.76 -10.29 5.71
C ILE A 124 4.46 -9.53 5.98
N HIS A 125 4.55 -8.30 6.47
CA HIS A 125 3.43 -7.37 6.50
C HIS A 125 3.29 -6.75 5.11
N LEU A 126 2.11 -6.87 4.51
CA LEU A 126 1.86 -6.38 3.16
C LEU A 126 1.03 -5.10 3.22
N TYR A 127 1.50 -4.05 2.57
CA TYR A 127 0.75 -2.81 2.39
C TYR A 127 0.54 -2.57 0.90
N GLY A 128 -0.71 -2.49 0.47
CA GLY A 128 -1.05 -2.16 -0.91
C GLY A 128 -1.91 -0.91 -1.01
N ILE A 129 -1.64 -0.08 -2.02
CA ILE A 129 -2.41 1.14 -2.31
C ILE A 129 -3.12 1.04 -3.66
N SER A 130 -4.42 1.39 -3.70
CA SER A 130 -5.24 1.42 -4.93
C SER A 130 -5.26 0.03 -5.61
N SER A 131 -4.86 -0.10 -6.89
CA SER A 131 -4.72 -1.42 -7.53
C SER A 131 -3.64 -2.29 -6.87
N GLY A 132 -2.69 -1.69 -6.16
CA GLY A 132 -1.75 -2.43 -5.31
C GLY A 132 -2.45 -3.12 -4.14
N ALA A 133 -3.52 -2.53 -3.60
CA ALA A 133 -4.35 -3.18 -2.60
C ALA A 133 -5.10 -4.40 -3.16
N LEU A 134 -5.58 -4.33 -4.41
CA LEU A 134 -6.18 -5.48 -5.09
C LEU A 134 -5.16 -6.61 -5.34
N ARG A 135 -3.96 -6.26 -5.83
CA ARG A 135 -2.86 -7.23 -6.01
C ARG A 135 -2.47 -7.90 -4.70
N ALA A 136 -2.35 -7.10 -3.64
CA ALA A 136 -2.02 -7.59 -2.30
C ALA A 136 -3.11 -8.51 -1.75
N ALA A 137 -4.39 -8.19 -1.94
CA ALA A 137 -5.51 -9.02 -1.49
C ALA A 137 -5.57 -10.34 -2.27
N VAL A 138 -5.46 -10.32 -3.61
CA VAL A 138 -5.43 -11.53 -4.45
C VAL A 138 -4.23 -12.42 -4.07
N PHE A 139 -3.06 -11.84 -3.85
CA PHE A 139 -1.90 -12.58 -3.37
C PHE A 139 -2.16 -13.21 -1.98
N THR A 140 -2.83 -12.49 -1.09
CA THR A 140 -3.15 -12.97 0.27
C THR A 140 -4.08 -14.19 0.24
N GLU A 141 -5.04 -14.24 -0.70
CA GLU A 141 -5.88 -15.42 -0.89
C GLU A 141 -5.09 -16.67 -1.29
N GLN A 142 -4.02 -16.47 -2.07
CA GLN A 142 -3.22 -17.57 -2.62
C GLN A 142 -2.15 -18.07 -1.64
N TYR A 143 -1.58 -17.16 -0.82
CA TYR A 143 -0.42 -17.43 0.03
C TYR A 143 -0.56 -16.81 1.43
N PRO A 144 -1.66 -17.07 2.15
CA PRO A 144 -1.87 -16.45 3.48
C PRO A 144 -0.78 -16.80 4.49
N GLU A 145 -0.15 -17.97 4.35
CA GLU A 145 0.93 -18.45 5.23
C GLU A 145 2.23 -17.65 5.12
N ARG A 146 2.39 -16.84 4.07
CA ARG A 146 3.56 -15.97 3.91
C ARG A 146 3.40 -14.63 4.62
N LEU A 147 2.20 -14.32 5.07
CA LEU A 147 1.86 -12.99 5.56
C LEU A 147 1.66 -12.95 7.07
N GLY A 148 2.12 -11.86 7.67
CA GLY A 148 1.81 -11.52 9.04
C GLY A 148 0.54 -10.68 9.15
N ARG A 149 0.41 -9.65 8.30
CA ARG A 149 -0.71 -8.70 8.27
C ARG A 149 -0.90 -8.11 6.89
N LEU A 150 -2.12 -7.64 6.61
CA LEU A 150 -2.50 -6.98 5.37
C LEU A 150 -3.05 -5.57 5.64
N ALA A 151 -2.54 -4.57 4.92
CA ALA A 151 -3.09 -3.23 4.90
C ALA A 151 -3.54 -2.87 3.47
N LEU A 152 -4.82 -2.57 3.32
CA LEU A 152 -5.47 -2.22 2.06
C LEU A 152 -5.82 -0.72 2.08
N ASP A 153 -5.07 0.09 1.35
CA ASP A 153 -5.28 1.53 1.27
C ASP A 153 -5.90 1.91 -0.07
N ALA A 154 -6.86 2.82 -0.05
CA ALA A 154 -7.64 3.20 -1.23
C ALA A 154 -8.15 1.95 -1.99
N PHE A 155 -8.58 0.95 -1.25
CA PHE A 155 -9.09 -0.33 -1.74
C PHE A 155 -10.50 -0.18 -2.29
N VAL A 156 -10.82 -0.91 -3.34
CA VAL A 156 -12.17 -1.05 -3.90
C VAL A 156 -12.49 -2.53 -4.04
N TRP A 157 -13.69 -2.94 -3.67
CA TRP A 157 -14.12 -4.33 -3.79
C TRP A 157 -14.94 -4.58 -5.06
N THR A 158 -16.20 -4.11 -5.09
CA THR A 158 -17.08 -4.27 -6.27
C THR A 158 -17.07 -3.04 -7.18
N GLY A 159 -16.68 -1.89 -6.64
CA GLY A 159 -16.76 -0.60 -7.31
C GLY A 159 -18.17 0.00 -7.31
N GLU A 160 -19.10 -0.54 -6.52
CA GLU A 160 -20.44 0.03 -6.34
C GLU A 160 -20.33 1.42 -5.71
N GLY A 161 -20.97 2.41 -6.34
CA GLY A 161 -20.95 3.79 -5.84
C GLY A 161 -19.63 4.53 -5.99
N SER A 162 -18.66 3.99 -6.77
CA SER A 162 -17.37 4.66 -7.03
C SER A 162 -17.50 5.74 -8.11
N PRO A 163 -17.38 7.04 -7.80
CA PRO A 163 -17.40 8.08 -8.82
C PRO A 163 -16.19 7.96 -9.78
N THR A 164 -15.03 7.60 -9.26
CA THR A 164 -13.82 7.41 -10.09
C THR A 164 -14.01 6.29 -11.11
N LEU A 165 -14.59 5.14 -10.74
CA LEU A 165 -14.80 4.04 -11.68
C LEU A 165 -15.92 4.31 -12.66
N ILE A 166 -16.97 5.06 -12.28
CA ILE A 166 -18.01 5.50 -13.21
C ILE A 166 -17.39 6.28 -14.37
N GLU A 167 -16.55 7.26 -14.08
CA GLU A 167 -15.87 8.05 -15.10
C GLU A 167 -14.83 7.24 -15.89
N ARG A 168 -14.08 6.37 -15.21
CA ARG A 168 -13.05 5.54 -15.86
C ARG A 168 -13.65 4.51 -16.81
N ARG A 169 -14.83 3.93 -16.49
CA ARG A 169 -15.54 2.98 -17.36
C ARG A 169 -15.91 3.57 -18.72
N LYS A 170 -16.14 4.88 -18.82
CA LYS A 170 -16.38 5.57 -20.10
C LYS A 170 -15.21 5.45 -21.05
N LYS A 171 -13.98 5.28 -20.51
CA LYS A 171 -12.73 5.14 -21.28
C LYS A 171 -12.28 3.67 -21.42
N LEU A 172 -13.08 2.70 -20.99
CA LEU A 172 -12.73 1.28 -21.09
C LEU A 172 -12.42 0.83 -22.53
N PRO A 173 -13.15 1.27 -23.57
CA PRO A 173 -12.81 0.94 -24.95
C PRO A 173 -11.42 1.42 -25.36
N GLU A 174 -10.95 2.55 -24.83
CA GLU A 174 -9.60 3.09 -25.09
C GLU A 174 -8.54 2.24 -24.42
N PHE A 175 -8.75 1.89 -23.14
CA PHE A 175 -7.81 1.04 -22.38
C PHE A 175 -7.68 -0.36 -23.01
N SER A 176 -8.77 -0.89 -23.60
CA SER A 176 -8.78 -2.21 -24.21
C SER A 176 -8.08 -2.28 -25.57
N LYS A 177 -7.85 -1.14 -26.23
CA LYS A 177 -7.17 -1.06 -27.54
C LYS A 177 -5.65 -1.16 -27.45
N SER A 178 -5.07 -0.88 -26.28
CA SER A 178 -3.62 -0.84 -26.09
C SER A 178 -3.23 -1.56 -24.80
N LYS A 179 -2.06 -2.17 -24.79
CA LYS A 179 -1.48 -2.77 -23.58
C LYS A 179 -1.08 -1.72 -22.55
N ARG A 180 -0.72 -0.54 -23.02
CA ARG A 180 -0.19 0.55 -22.21
C ARG A 180 -0.86 1.88 -22.58
N ARG A 181 -0.89 2.80 -21.63
CA ARG A 181 -1.33 4.20 -21.83
C ARG A 181 -0.16 5.14 -21.54
N PRO A 182 -0.04 6.25 -22.29
CA PRO A 182 0.98 7.25 -22.00
C PRO A 182 0.69 7.92 -20.66
N ILE A 183 1.77 8.31 -19.96
CA ILE A 183 1.72 9.20 -18.81
C ILE A 183 2.63 10.40 -19.07
N ASN A 184 2.31 11.51 -18.45
CA ASN A 184 3.10 12.70 -18.46
C ASN A 184 2.95 13.46 -17.13
N TYR A 185 3.76 14.50 -16.99
CA TYR A 185 3.80 15.32 -15.77
C TYR A 185 2.40 15.84 -15.37
N ALA A 186 1.64 16.38 -16.30
CA ALA A 186 0.30 16.91 -16.03
C ALA A 186 -0.67 15.81 -15.56
N PHE A 187 -0.60 14.62 -16.17
CA PHE A 187 -1.40 13.47 -15.72
C PHE A 187 -1.04 13.08 -14.28
N VAL A 188 0.26 12.99 -13.95
CA VAL A 188 0.70 12.61 -12.60
C VAL A 188 0.26 13.66 -11.58
N GLN A 189 0.42 14.96 -11.89
CA GLN A 189 -0.10 16.04 -11.04
C GLN A 189 -1.61 15.95 -10.81
N SER A 190 -2.39 15.57 -11.84
CA SER A 190 -3.85 15.45 -11.73
C SER A 190 -4.33 14.41 -10.75
N ILE A 191 -3.49 13.42 -10.39
CA ILE A 191 -3.82 12.40 -9.39
C ILE A 191 -4.08 13.02 -8.01
N PHE A 192 -3.35 14.07 -7.67
CA PHE A 192 -3.46 14.74 -6.37
C PHE A 192 -4.64 15.71 -6.28
N ASN A 193 -5.10 16.22 -7.41
CA ASN A 193 -6.11 17.30 -7.45
C ASN A 193 -7.49 16.82 -7.91
N ARG A 194 -7.60 15.59 -8.40
CA ARG A 194 -8.81 15.06 -9.02
C ARG A 194 -10.01 15.02 -8.09
N ASP A 195 -9.82 14.46 -6.89
CA ASP A 195 -10.94 14.20 -5.96
C ASP A 195 -11.11 15.35 -4.94
N HIS A 196 -10.02 16.00 -4.57
CA HIS A 196 -10.02 17.19 -3.73
C HIS A 196 -8.76 18.04 -3.97
N PRO A 197 -8.87 19.20 -4.60
CA PRO A 197 -7.72 20.07 -4.87
C PRO A 197 -7.12 20.63 -3.58
N ASP A 198 -5.88 21.07 -3.67
CA ASP A 198 -5.13 21.77 -2.62
C ASP A 198 -4.88 20.98 -1.31
N CYS A 199 -5.03 19.65 -1.35
CA CYS A 199 -4.75 18.77 -0.20
C CYS A 199 -3.25 18.50 0.01
N VAL A 200 -2.42 18.69 -1.01
CA VAL A 200 -0.99 18.35 -1.02
C VAL A 200 -0.16 19.57 -1.40
N GLU A 201 0.97 19.74 -0.73
CA GLU A 201 1.91 20.84 -1.04
C GLU A 201 2.43 20.71 -2.49
N PRO A 202 2.44 21.79 -3.31
CA PRO A 202 2.88 21.73 -4.71
C PRO A 202 4.26 21.08 -4.89
N LYS A 203 5.23 21.39 -4.00
CA LYS A 203 6.58 20.80 -4.07
C LYS A 203 6.60 19.27 -3.95
N VAL A 204 5.61 18.67 -3.26
CA VAL A 204 5.47 17.21 -3.14
C VAL A 204 4.94 16.64 -4.45
N ILE A 205 3.94 17.31 -5.03
CA ILE A 205 3.35 16.93 -6.32
C ILE A 205 4.43 16.97 -7.41
N ASP A 206 5.21 18.05 -7.43
CA ASP A 206 6.29 18.25 -8.40
C ASP A 206 7.39 17.20 -8.25
N ALA A 207 7.87 16.96 -7.03
CA ALA A 207 8.89 15.95 -6.78
C ALA A 207 8.40 14.54 -7.18
N PHE A 208 7.15 14.21 -6.87
CA PHE A 208 6.55 12.93 -7.24
C PHE A 208 6.41 12.78 -8.76
N ALA A 209 5.90 13.82 -9.44
CA ALA A 209 5.73 13.80 -10.89
C ALA A 209 7.07 13.67 -11.63
N GLN A 210 8.11 14.39 -11.16
CA GLN A 210 9.47 14.25 -11.69
C GLN A 210 10.00 12.83 -11.51
N ALA A 211 9.86 12.26 -10.31
CA ALA A 211 10.36 10.92 -10.01
C ALA A 211 9.65 9.84 -10.85
N ILE A 212 8.33 9.92 -11.01
CA ILE A 212 7.57 8.96 -11.85
C ILE A 212 7.96 9.10 -13.33
N CYS A 213 7.95 10.33 -13.88
CA CYS A 213 8.24 10.55 -15.30
C CYS A 213 9.71 10.32 -15.68
N SER A 214 10.62 10.24 -14.71
CA SER A 214 12.01 9.82 -14.96
C SER A 214 12.15 8.31 -15.18
N LEU A 215 11.20 7.51 -14.69
CA LEU A 215 11.22 6.05 -14.78
C LEU A 215 10.31 5.52 -15.89
N ASP A 216 9.19 6.20 -16.15
CA ASP A 216 8.15 5.71 -17.03
C ASP A 216 7.57 6.82 -17.90
N ASP A 217 7.34 6.52 -19.19
CA ASP A 217 6.59 7.33 -20.15
C ASP A 217 5.19 6.77 -20.43
N SER A 218 4.96 5.54 -20.01
CA SER A 218 3.71 4.82 -20.18
C SER A 218 3.50 3.80 -19.06
N MET A 219 2.23 3.46 -18.80
CA MET A 219 1.84 2.49 -17.76
C MET A 219 0.93 1.40 -18.35
N PRO A 220 1.01 0.15 -17.82
CA PRO A 220 0.11 -0.92 -18.25
C PRO A 220 -1.37 -0.60 -18.00
N ASN A 221 -2.25 -1.13 -18.85
CA ASN A 221 -3.70 -0.90 -18.78
C ASN A 221 -4.45 -1.98 -17.98
N GLY A 222 -3.83 -3.13 -17.68
CA GLY A 222 -4.54 -4.28 -17.13
C GLY A 222 -5.29 -4.00 -15.84
N THR A 223 -4.69 -3.28 -14.92
CA THR A 223 -5.36 -2.92 -13.66
C THR A 223 -6.56 -1.98 -13.86
N TYR A 224 -6.52 -1.09 -14.86
CA TYR A 224 -7.66 -0.25 -15.21
C TYR A 224 -8.77 -1.07 -15.84
N ILE A 225 -8.42 -2.01 -16.73
CA ILE A 225 -9.38 -2.94 -17.35
C ILE A 225 -10.07 -3.77 -16.27
N ASP A 226 -9.31 -4.37 -15.34
CA ASP A 226 -9.86 -5.16 -14.25
C ASP A 226 -10.81 -4.36 -13.36
N MET A 227 -10.37 -3.19 -12.89
CA MET A 227 -11.20 -2.33 -12.04
C MET A 227 -12.46 -1.82 -12.75
N CYS A 228 -12.44 -1.65 -14.07
CA CYS A 228 -13.60 -1.18 -14.83
C CYS A 228 -14.57 -2.29 -15.22
N SER A 229 -14.11 -3.55 -15.38
CA SER A 229 -14.90 -4.61 -16.02
C SER A 229 -14.94 -5.96 -15.29
N ARG A 230 -14.05 -6.20 -14.29
CA ARG A 230 -13.89 -7.53 -13.68
C ARG A 230 -14.07 -7.57 -12.16
N LEU A 231 -14.36 -6.43 -11.52
CA LEU A 231 -14.61 -6.44 -10.07
C LEU A 231 -15.91 -7.21 -9.73
N PRO A 232 -15.94 -7.93 -8.61
CA PRO A 232 -14.86 -8.12 -7.64
C PRO A 232 -13.83 -9.15 -8.10
N VAL A 233 -12.53 -8.89 -7.86
CA VAL A 233 -11.44 -9.85 -8.08
C VAL A 233 -10.93 -10.47 -6.79
N VAL A 234 -11.48 -10.07 -5.65
CA VAL A 234 -11.12 -10.52 -4.30
C VAL A 234 -12.32 -11.20 -3.65
N ASP A 235 -12.10 -12.39 -3.12
CA ASP A 235 -13.06 -13.12 -2.31
C ASP A 235 -12.79 -12.82 -0.81
N PRO A 236 -13.63 -12.04 -0.13
CA PRO A 236 -13.38 -11.65 1.26
C PRO A 236 -13.31 -12.85 2.21
N GLU A 237 -13.99 -13.96 1.92
CA GLU A 237 -14.00 -15.16 2.77
C GLU A 237 -12.63 -15.87 2.80
N LYS A 238 -11.78 -15.62 1.80
CA LYS A 238 -10.42 -16.17 1.72
C LYS A 238 -9.36 -15.31 2.41
N ILE A 239 -9.72 -14.10 2.85
CA ILE A 239 -8.81 -13.24 3.60
C ILE A 239 -8.79 -13.70 5.07
N THR A 240 -7.78 -14.46 5.44
CA THR A 240 -7.66 -15.09 6.77
C THR A 240 -6.60 -14.43 7.66
N VAL A 241 -5.85 -13.45 7.15
CA VAL A 241 -4.83 -12.73 7.93
C VAL A 241 -5.42 -11.46 8.55
N PRO A 242 -4.86 -10.97 9.68
CA PRO A 242 -5.27 -9.70 10.27
C PRO A 242 -5.16 -8.58 9.24
N THR A 243 -6.27 -7.90 8.97
CA THR A 243 -6.37 -6.93 7.88
C THR A 243 -6.87 -5.57 8.38
N ILE A 244 -6.29 -4.49 7.87
CA ILE A 244 -6.80 -3.13 8.03
C ILE A 244 -7.15 -2.56 6.66
N ILE A 245 -8.30 -1.87 6.59
CA ILE A 245 -8.72 -1.10 5.42
C ILE A 245 -8.58 0.38 5.75
N LEU A 246 -7.84 1.10 4.91
CA LEU A 246 -7.62 2.54 5.02
C LEU A 246 -8.33 3.24 3.86
N ARG A 247 -9.06 4.31 4.16
CA ARG A 247 -9.75 5.13 3.17
C ARG A 247 -9.61 6.60 3.53
N GLY A 248 -9.21 7.42 2.57
CA GLY A 248 -9.27 8.88 2.69
C GLY A 248 -10.73 9.38 2.65
N GLN A 249 -11.02 10.46 3.35
CA GLN A 249 -12.35 11.09 3.36
C GLN A 249 -12.84 11.44 1.94
N TYR A 250 -11.94 11.92 1.09
CA TYR A 250 -12.23 12.35 -0.28
C TYR A 250 -11.87 11.31 -1.34
N ASP A 251 -11.58 10.06 -0.94
CA ASP A 251 -11.25 9.01 -1.87
C ASP A 251 -12.47 8.59 -2.69
N GLY A 252 -12.42 8.86 -3.99
CA GLY A 252 -13.48 8.52 -4.94
C GLY A 252 -13.39 7.11 -5.52
N ILE A 253 -12.37 6.30 -5.14
CA ILE A 253 -12.21 4.96 -5.74
C ILE A 253 -13.22 3.96 -5.20
N ALA A 254 -13.60 4.07 -3.93
CA ALA A 254 -14.60 3.21 -3.30
C ALA A 254 -15.60 3.99 -2.46
N SER A 255 -16.85 3.57 -2.46
CA SER A 255 -17.83 4.03 -1.49
C SER A 255 -17.59 3.38 -0.12
N VAL A 256 -18.01 4.04 0.96
CA VAL A 256 -17.98 3.45 2.31
C VAL A 256 -18.83 2.17 2.35
N THR A 257 -19.97 2.16 1.68
CA THR A 257 -20.87 1.00 1.60
C THR A 257 -20.18 -0.21 0.94
N ASP A 258 -19.40 0.00 -0.12
CA ASP A 258 -18.65 -1.09 -0.77
C ASP A 258 -17.66 -1.73 0.20
N LEU A 259 -16.95 -0.91 0.98
CA LEU A 259 -15.99 -1.39 1.97
C LEU A 259 -16.64 -2.07 3.17
N LEU A 260 -17.80 -1.58 3.62
CA LEU A 260 -18.57 -2.23 4.70
C LEU A 260 -19.10 -3.60 4.26
N LYS A 261 -19.62 -3.72 3.03
CA LYS A 261 -20.04 -5.01 2.45
C LYS A 261 -18.87 -6.00 2.34
N PHE A 262 -17.68 -5.53 1.99
CA PHE A 262 -16.48 -6.37 2.00
C PHE A 262 -16.17 -6.85 3.42
N PHE A 263 -16.18 -5.94 4.40
CA PHE A 263 -15.92 -6.26 5.80
C PHE A 263 -16.90 -7.28 6.36
N GLU A 264 -18.20 -7.15 6.09
CA GLU A 264 -19.25 -8.06 6.55
C GLU A 264 -19.08 -9.48 6.03
N LYS A 265 -18.44 -9.64 4.87
CA LYS A 265 -18.20 -10.95 4.24
C LYS A 265 -16.87 -11.60 4.60
N THR A 266 -15.99 -10.88 5.31
CA THR A 266 -14.74 -11.48 5.76
C THR A 266 -14.97 -12.45 6.90
N ASN A 267 -14.14 -13.49 6.97
CA ASN A 267 -14.26 -14.55 7.97
C ASN A 267 -14.05 -13.97 9.39
N GLU A 268 -14.89 -14.39 10.35
CA GLU A 268 -14.81 -13.95 11.76
C GLU A 268 -13.45 -14.24 12.41
N SER A 269 -12.69 -15.18 11.89
CA SER A 269 -11.34 -15.48 12.37
C SER A 269 -10.30 -14.43 12.00
N SER A 270 -10.59 -13.58 11.02
CA SER A 270 -9.73 -12.44 10.65
C SER A 270 -10.13 -11.22 11.48
N ILE A 271 -9.21 -10.74 12.33
CA ILE A 271 -9.42 -9.47 13.06
C ILE A 271 -9.27 -8.34 12.04
N ILE A 272 -10.37 -7.96 11.42
CA ILE A 272 -10.42 -6.83 10.49
C ILE A 272 -10.81 -5.58 11.26
N LYS A 273 -9.93 -4.59 11.24
CA LYS A 273 -10.22 -3.25 11.76
C LYS A 273 -10.33 -2.29 10.59
N THR A 274 -11.54 -1.83 10.30
CA THR A 274 -11.74 -0.73 9.35
C THR A 274 -11.54 0.58 10.09
N LYS A 275 -10.49 1.33 9.74
CA LYS A 275 -10.33 2.73 10.15
C LYS A 275 -10.60 3.62 8.95
N ILE A 276 -11.70 4.38 8.99
CA ILE A 276 -11.90 5.51 8.09
C ILE A 276 -11.00 6.62 8.61
N LEU A 277 -9.97 6.93 7.83
CA LEU A 277 -9.10 8.06 8.12
C LEU A 277 -9.72 9.31 7.51
N ASP A 278 -10.27 10.17 8.33
CA ASP A 278 -10.49 11.54 7.92
C ASP A 278 -9.17 12.17 7.53
N ALA A 279 -8.99 12.46 6.25
CA ALA A 279 -7.89 13.26 5.76
C ALA A 279 -8.14 14.72 6.17
N LEU A 280 -8.20 14.95 7.49
CA LEU A 280 -8.29 16.28 8.04
C LEU A 280 -6.96 16.99 7.80
N GLY A 281 -7.01 17.92 6.87
CA GLY A 281 -6.02 18.99 6.72
C GLY A 281 -4.58 18.50 6.62
N GLY A 282 -4.19 17.95 5.53
CA GLY A 282 -2.89 18.00 4.87
C GLY A 282 -1.57 17.94 5.64
N LYS A 283 -1.55 17.72 6.93
CA LYS A 283 -0.34 18.03 7.73
C LYS A 283 0.18 16.95 8.66
N LYS A 284 -0.48 15.82 8.86
CA LYS A 284 0.11 14.73 9.68
C LYS A 284 -0.20 13.37 9.09
N TYR A 285 0.75 12.87 8.40
CA TYR A 285 1.19 11.50 8.10
C TYR A 285 0.19 10.39 8.42
N TRP A 286 -0.46 9.85 7.41
CA TRP A 286 -1.20 8.60 7.51
C TRP A 286 -0.32 7.45 8.04
N TRP A 287 1.00 7.51 7.86
CA TRP A 287 1.99 6.61 8.43
C TRP A 287 1.90 6.50 9.96
N SER A 288 1.63 7.58 10.67
CA SER A 288 1.53 7.55 12.14
C SER A 288 0.33 6.75 12.62
N LYS A 289 -0.71 6.59 11.78
CA LYS A 289 -1.89 5.80 12.09
C LYS A 289 -1.70 4.32 11.70
N LEU A 290 -0.96 4.03 10.64
CA LEU A 290 -0.52 2.67 10.33
C LEU A 290 0.40 2.14 11.42
N ARG A 291 1.25 3.00 12.01
CA ARG A 291 2.09 2.65 13.16
C ARG A 291 1.27 2.14 14.34
N SER A 292 0.16 2.79 14.71
CA SER A 292 -0.65 2.33 15.84
C SER A 292 -1.25 0.95 15.59
N PHE A 293 -1.64 0.64 14.34
CA PHE A 293 -2.11 -0.69 13.98
C PHE A 293 -1.04 -1.77 14.14
N VAL A 294 0.18 -1.48 13.71
CA VAL A 294 1.29 -2.46 13.80
C VAL A 294 1.81 -2.60 15.24
N TYR A 295 1.69 -1.56 16.06
CA TYR A 295 2.26 -1.50 17.41
C TYR A 295 1.28 -1.97 18.51
N GLU A 296 -0.01 -1.61 18.42
CA GLU A 296 -1.00 -1.89 19.48
C GLU A 296 -1.30 -3.39 19.66
N GLU A 297 -1.10 -4.21 18.64
CA GLU A 297 -1.40 -5.65 18.76
C GLU A 297 -0.32 -6.48 19.47
N LYS A 298 0.88 -5.99 19.69
CA LYS A 298 1.84 -6.67 20.58
C LYS A 298 1.32 -6.79 22.02
N HIS A 299 0.44 -5.89 22.44
CA HIS A 299 -0.17 -5.92 23.77
C HIS A 299 -1.45 -6.77 23.85
N VAL A 300 -2.17 -6.97 22.75
CA VAL A 300 -3.41 -7.78 22.74
C VAL A 300 -3.10 -9.28 22.79
N PHE A 301 -2.01 -9.73 22.16
CA PHE A 301 -1.62 -11.15 22.18
C PHE A 301 -1.17 -11.68 23.54
N HIS A 302 -0.74 -10.84 24.46
CA HIS A 302 -0.40 -11.28 25.82
C HIS A 302 -1.61 -11.50 26.73
N HIS A 303 -2.80 -10.99 26.38
CA HIS A 303 -4.02 -11.15 27.18
C HIS A 303 -4.94 -12.29 26.72
N CYS A 304 -4.80 -12.81 25.52
CA CYS A 304 -5.64 -13.91 25.01
C CYS A 304 -5.15 -15.32 25.36
N ARG A 305 -4.04 -15.46 26.13
CA ARG A 305 -3.58 -16.78 26.60
C ARG A 305 -4.19 -17.24 27.93
N SER A 306 -5.02 -16.41 28.58
CA SER A 306 -5.81 -16.84 29.75
C SER A 306 -7.29 -16.77 29.38
N GLY A 307 -7.92 -17.92 29.19
CA GLY A 307 -9.28 -18.11 28.71
C GLY A 307 -10.32 -17.26 29.43
N GLY A 308 -11.11 -16.56 28.66
CA GLY A 308 -12.26 -15.79 29.12
C GLY A 308 -12.83 -14.97 27.98
N ALA A 309 -13.95 -15.40 27.40
CA ALA A 309 -14.72 -14.64 26.44
C ALA A 309 -15.18 -13.32 27.09
N VAL A 310 -14.75 -12.19 26.55
CA VAL A 310 -15.35 -10.88 26.85
C VAL A 310 -15.66 -10.18 25.53
N LEU A 311 -16.92 -10.23 25.16
CA LEU A 311 -17.56 -9.27 24.27
C LEU A 311 -17.54 -7.90 24.96
N GLY A 312 -16.64 -6.99 24.57
CA GLY A 312 -16.55 -5.66 25.12
C GLY A 312 -16.31 -4.64 24.03
N GLY A 313 -17.38 -3.87 23.74
CA GLY A 313 -17.33 -2.76 22.79
C GLY A 313 -16.29 -1.71 23.18
N TRP A 314 -15.54 -1.23 22.21
CA TRP A 314 -14.61 -0.11 22.37
C TRP A 314 -15.36 1.21 22.28
N PHE A 315 -15.74 1.73 23.45
CA PHE A 315 -16.07 3.15 23.58
C PHE A 315 -14.79 3.93 23.92
N PHE A 316 -14.43 4.88 23.07
CA PHE A 316 -13.35 5.82 23.37
C PHE A 316 -13.75 6.75 24.50
N ASN A 317 -13.08 6.66 25.61
CA ASN A 317 -13.15 7.67 26.67
C ASN A 317 -12.36 8.91 26.24
N ARG A 318 -13.05 10.05 26.11
CA ARG A 318 -12.54 11.35 25.61
C ARG A 318 -11.75 12.16 26.66
N SER A 319 -11.12 11.54 27.63
CA SER A 319 -10.44 12.28 28.70
C SER A 319 -9.01 11.80 28.91
N SER A 320 -8.10 12.23 28.05
CA SER A 320 -6.67 12.42 28.39
C SER A 320 -5.81 12.79 27.18
N TYR A 321 -6.04 13.99 26.65
CA TYR A 321 -5.00 14.68 25.88
C TYR A 321 -4.62 15.96 26.64
N PRO A 322 -3.36 16.14 27.05
CA PRO A 322 -2.94 17.42 27.56
C PRO A 322 -2.95 18.42 26.41
N THR A 323 -3.71 19.50 26.59
CA THR A 323 -3.61 20.73 25.84
C THR A 323 -2.20 21.27 25.99
N VAL A 324 -1.45 21.35 24.91
CA VAL A 324 -0.23 22.15 24.84
C VAL A 324 -0.63 23.51 24.33
N GLY A 325 -0.44 24.52 25.19
CA GLY A 325 -0.56 25.92 24.87
C GLY A 325 0.49 26.39 23.87
#